data_646476e8ec5b94db30071660646dedb4
#
_entry.id   646476e8ec5b94db30071660646dedb4
#
_cell.length_a   1.000
_cell.length_b   1.000
_cell.length_c   1.000
_cell.angle_alpha   90.00
_cell.angle_beta   90.00
_cell.angle_gamma   90.00
#
_symmetry.space_group_name_H-M   'P 1'
#
loop_
_entity.id
_entity.type
_entity.pdbx_description
1 polymer ?
#
loop_
_entity_poly.entity_id
_entity_poly.type
_entity_poly.pdbx_seq_one_letter_code
_entity_poly.pdbx_strand_id
1 'polypeptide(L)'
;MPAAMRRHVVTLLALVVLLVLCAVGFYPPAERITQGLDIQGGVSVILTASKSDGSQPTADEMSTATSIVQRRVNSLGASEATVQQQGTNSILVQIPGATDADSAVETIGKTGKLEFVRLDEIGDADALARLQATSTDVPLAEGTYTPFMDGSYIESTTVGQASTSASGAYSVNIKLNSEGAKIFSDVTTDLAPTNGRIAIVLDGVVQSAPAVQEPITGGQVSITGNFTIDEAQQLKTVLDSGSLPVNLKYSESRVVGPTLGQDSLNQGVFAIVLGVAIVIVYLFVFYQGLGLLTMGSLVSYAIIYLGILALLSHFGAFSLTLPGLAATVLSIGSAADSSILVLERFREDIRMGRSVRQASVSGVKHGIATSLDADAVTLVTALALFFVAVGSVKGFGLTLMLGVACDLITMFAFKAPALRLLAPSIEAHPGFWGVKHDLDEAESRADARGTKGGVAHA
;
A
#
# COMPACT_ATOMS: atom_id res chain seq x y z
N MET A 1 33.82 -32.66 -8.62
CA MET A 1 33.27 -31.46 -9.30
C MET A 1 34.24 -30.30 -9.12
N PRO A 2 34.60 -29.56 -10.16
CA PRO A 2 35.41 -28.34 -10.03
C PRO A 2 34.71 -27.33 -9.11
N ALA A 3 35.47 -26.56 -8.33
CA ALA A 3 34.93 -25.59 -7.34
C ALA A 3 33.89 -24.60 -7.93
N ALA A 4 34.10 -24.16 -9.17
CA ALA A 4 33.17 -23.31 -9.91
C ALA A 4 31.80 -23.98 -10.17
N MET A 5 31.81 -25.26 -10.54
CA MET A 5 30.57 -26.03 -10.81
C MET A 5 29.77 -26.26 -9.52
N ARG A 6 30.46 -26.50 -8.39
CA ARG A 6 29.83 -26.61 -7.06
C ARG A 6 29.12 -25.33 -6.66
N ARG A 7 29.72 -24.17 -6.95
CA ARG A 7 29.10 -22.86 -6.66
C ARG A 7 27.78 -22.67 -7.42
N HIS A 8 27.71 -23.01 -8.71
CA HIS A 8 26.50 -22.90 -9.51
C HIS A 8 25.38 -23.82 -9.04
N VAL A 9 25.73 -25.06 -8.63
CA VAL A 9 24.78 -26.01 -8.05
C VAL A 9 24.23 -25.47 -6.72
N VAL A 10 25.08 -24.94 -5.84
CA VAL A 10 24.65 -24.34 -4.57
C VAL A 10 23.72 -23.14 -4.81
N THR A 11 24.02 -22.29 -5.78
CA THR A 11 23.15 -21.15 -6.13
C THR A 11 21.76 -21.61 -6.60
N LEU A 12 21.69 -22.63 -7.46
CA LEU A 12 20.40 -23.18 -7.90
C LEU A 12 19.63 -23.87 -6.75
N LEU A 13 20.31 -24.57 -5.86
CA LEU A 13 19.66 -25.16 -4.68
C LEU A 13 19.11 -24.07 -3.74
N ALA A 14 19.86 -23.01 -3.50
CA ALA A 14 19.40 -21.86 -2.72
C ALA A 14 18.18 -21.20 -3.37
N LEU A 15 18.19 -21.08 -4.72
CA LEU A 15 17.04 -20.56 -5.45
C LEU A 15 15.82 -21.48 -5.29
N VAL A 16 15.98 -22.80 -5.40
CA VAL A 16 14.85 -23.76 -5.20
C VAL A 16 14.25 -23.59 -3.79
N VAL A 17 15.08 -23.45 -2.75
CA VAL A 17 14.60 -23.18 -1.40
C VAL A 17 13.83 -21.87 -1.36
N LEU A 18 14.33 -20.80 -1.98
CA LEU A 18 13.64 -19.52 -2.07
C LEU A 18 12.30 -19.65 -2.79
N LEU A 19 12.26 -20.39 -3.91
CA LEU A 19 11.02 -20.62 -4.67
C LEU A 19 9.97 -21.37 -3.83
N VAL A 20 10.38 -22.38 -3.07
CA VAL A 20 9.47 -23.11 -2.18
C VAL A 20 8.92 -22.19 -1.08
N LEU A 21 9.78 -21.39 -0.46
CA LEU A 21 9.36 -20.42 0.56
C LEU A 21 8.38 -19.39 -0.01
N CYS A 22 8.67 -18.84 -1.18
CA CYS A 22 7.77 -17.90 -1.85
C CYS A 22 6.45 -18.57 -2.22
N ALA A 23 6.47 -19.78 -2.80
CA ALA A 23 5.27 -20.51 -3.20
C ALA A 23 4.33 -20.80 -2.02
N VAL A 24 4.89 -21.23 -0.87
CA VAL A 24 4.12 -21.42 0.37
C VAL A 24 3.58 -20.07 0.90
N GLY A 25 4.35 -19.01 0.76
CA GLY A 25 4.00 -17.68 1.26
C GLY A 25 2.82 -17.04 0.51
N PHE A 26 2.70 -17.25 -0.80
CA PHE A 26 1.64 -16.60 -1.58
C PHE A 26 0.40 -17.47 -1.85
N TYR A 27 0.43 -18.77 -1.56
CA TYR A 27 -0.70 -19.65 -1.85
C TYR A 27 -1.71 -19.70 -0.67
N PRO A 28 -3.02 -19.54 -0.91
CA PRO A 28 -3.68 -19.14 -2.16
C PRO A 28 -3.54 -17.62 -2.41
N PRO A 29 -3.25 -17.18 -3.64
CA PRO A 29 -2.94 -15.77 -3.93
C PRO A 29 -4.10 -14.81 -3.69
N ALA A 30 -5.35 -15.28 -3.88
CA ALA A 30 -6.54 -14.47 -3.66
C ALA A 30 -6.74 -14.03 -2.19
N GLU A 31 -6.19 -14.79 -1.23
CA GLU A 31 -6.29 -14.48 0.20
C GLU A 31 -5.05 -13.79 0.74
N ARG A 32 -3.93 -13.86 0.02
CA ARG A 32 -2.62 -13.37 0.48
C ARG A 32 -2.23 -12.03 -0.12
N ILE A 33 -2.80 -11.67 -1.27
CA ILE A 33 -2.53 -10.41 -1.94
C ILE A 33 -3.76 -9.53 -1.78
N THR A 34 -3.64 -8.47 -0.98
CA THR A 34 -4.71 -7.49 -0.78
C THR A 34 -5.02 -6.77 -2.08
N GLN A 35 -6.30 -6.51 -2.33
CA GLN A 35 -6.78 -5.85 -3.54
C GLN A 35 -7.09 -4.39 -3.23
N GLY A 36 -6.70 -3.49 -4.12
CA GLY A 36 -6.99 -2.06 -4.01
C GLY A 36 -8.46 -1.72 -4.32
N LEU A 37 -8.80 -0.46 -4.08
CA LEU A 37 -10.14 0.09 -4.27
C LEU A 37 -10.69 -0.13 -5.69
N ASP A 38 -9.85 -0.05 -6.69
CA ASP A 38 -10.20 -0.19 -8.10
C ASP A 38 -10.57 -1.64 -8.50
N ILE A 39 -10.20 -2.63 -7.67
CA ILE A 39 -10.53 -4.06 -7.84
C ILE A 39 -11.65 -4.48 -6.89
N GLN A 40 -11.53 -4.21 -5.60
CA GLN A 40 -12.56 -4.60 -4.62
C GLN A 40 -13.81 -3.72 -4.68
N GLY A 41 -13.70 -2.54 -5.30
CA GLY A 41 -14.67 -1.49 -5.12
C GLY A 41 -14.54 -0.81 -3.76
N GLY A 42 -15.38 0.15 -3.49
CA GLY A 42 -15.38 0.90 -2.24
C GLY A 42 -15.48 2.40 -2.47
N VAL A 43 -14.99 3.18 -1.50
CA VAL A 43 -15.15 4.63 -1.44
C VAL A 43 -13.79 5.33 -1.56
N SER A 44 -13.71 6.31 -2.45
CA SER A 44 -12.59 7.24 -2.56
C SER A 44 -13.08 8.66 -2.29
N VAL A 45 -12.48 9.32 -1.31
CA VAL A 45 -12.86 10.67 -0.88
C VAL A 45 -11.65 11.59 -0.95
N ILE A 46 -11.86 12.80 -1.46
CA ILE A 46 -10.88 13.88 -1.37
C ILE A 46 -11.42 14.89 -0.36
N LEU A 47 -10.65 15.11 0.70
CA LEU A 47 -10.90 16.10 1.74
C LEU A 47 -9.97 17.29 1.51
N THR A 48 -10.51 18.49 1.43
CA THR A 48 -9.73 19.72 1.36
C THR A 48 -9.63 20.35 2.75
N ALA A 49 -8.40 20.60 3.16
CA ALA A 49 -8.06 21.19 4.44
C ALA A 49 -7.99 22.71 4.35
N SER A 50 -8.53 23.40 5.36
CA SER A 50 -8.41 24.83 5.56
C SER A 50 -8.29 25.14 7.05
N LYS A 51 -7.63 26.22 7.42
CA LYS A 51 -7.67 26.73 8.79
C LYS A 51 -8.98 27.44 9.10
N SER A 52 -9.27 27.67 10.39
CA SER A 52 -10.48 28.40 10.81
C SER A 52 -10.50 29.85 10.30
N ASP A 53 -9.32 30.45 10.08
CA ASP A 53 -9.16 31.78 9.49
C ASP A 53 -9.22 31.80 7.94
N GLY A 54 -9.43 30.65 7.30
CA GLY A 54 -9.47 30.48 5.85
C GLY A 54 -8.09 30.42 5.18
N SER A 55 -7.00 30.49 5.93
CA SER A 55 -5.63 30.37 5.39
C SER A 55 -5.28 28.91 5.03
N GLN A 56 -4.21 28.75 4.27
CA GLN A 56 -3.72 27.40 3.90
C GLN A 56 -3.01 26.74 5.11
N PRO A 57 -3.23 25.44 5.32
CA PRO A 57 -2.51 24.67 6.34
C PRO A 57 -1.00 24.61 6.07
N THR A 58 -0.22 24.51 7.13
CA THR A 58 1.22 24.21 7.04
C THR A 58 1.46 22.72 6.75
N ALA A 59 2.68 22.37 6.33
CA ALA A 59 3.05 20.97 6.07
C ALA A 59 2.93 20.09 7.33
N ASP A 60 3.26 20.63 8.51
CA ASP A 60 3.15 19.91 9.80
C ASP A 60 1.68 19.67 10.19
N GLU A 61 0.81 20.68 10.00
CA GLU A 61 -0.63 20.55 10.23
C GLU A 61 -1.24 19.51 9.29
N MET A 62 -0.84 19.49 8.01
CA MET A 62 -1.29 18.48 7.04
C MET A 62 -0.80 17.09 7.39
N SER A 63 0.43 16.94 7.82
CA SER A 63 0.99 15.66 8.27
C SER A 63 0.23 15.12 9.49
N THR A 64 -0.04 15.98 10.46
CA THR A 64 -0.82 15.67 11.67
C THR A 64 -2.26 15.27 11.29
N ALA A 65 -2.92 16.08 10.45
CA ALA A 65 -4.28 15.80 9.98
C ALA A 65 -4.36 14.46 9.23
N THR A 66 -3.39 14.17 8.34
CA THR A 66 -3.32 12.89 7.62
C THR A 66 -3.18 11.71 8.59
N SER A 67 -2.35 11.86 9.62
CA SER A 67 -2.17 10.82 10.65
C SER A 67 -3.42 10.58 11.48
N ILE A 68 -4.17 11.64 11.82
CA ILE A 68 -5.44 11.54 12.55
C ILE A 68 -6.50 10.87 11.68
N VAL A 69 -6.64 11.28 10.43
CA VAL A 69 -7.56 10.67 9.45
C VAL A 69 -7.23 9.17 9.29
N GLN A 70 -5.95 8.80 9.17
CA GLN A 70 -5.54 7.38 9.09
C GLN A 70 -5.96 6.59 10.33
N ARG A 71 -5.80 7.14 11.54
CA ARG A 71 -6.25 6.48 12.77
C ARG A 71 -7.76 6.29 12.80
N ARG A 72 -8.54 7.31 12.39
CA ARG A 72 -10.01 7.23 12.32
C ARG A 72 -10.46 6.13 11.37
N VAL A 73 -9.90 6.11 10.18
CA VAL A 73 -10.22 5.10 9.15
C VAL A 73 -9.87 3.69 9.63
N ASN A 74 -8.72 3.52 10.27
CA ASN A 74 -8.34 2.23 10.86
C ASN A 74 -9.29 1.78 11.98
N SER A 75 -9.76 2.73 12.80
CA SER A 75 -10.72 2.45 13.89
C SER A 75 -12.11 2.05 13.40
N LEU A 76 -12.47 2.42 12.17
CA LEU A 76 -13.70 1.97 11.49
C LEU A 76 -13.60 0.52 10.95
N GLY A 77 -12.50 -0.17 11.24
CA GLY A 77 -12.27 -1.54 10.76
C GLY A 77 -11.73 -1.63 9.33
N ALA A 78 -11.46 -0.50 8.69
CA ALA A 78 -10.90 -0.44 7.34
C ALA A 78 -9.36 -0.50 7.37
N SER A 79 -8.80 -1.64 7.80
CA SER A 79 -7.34 -1.82 7.94
C SER A 79 -6.57 -1.72 6.61
N GLU A 80 -7.24 -1.87 5.49
CA GLU A 80 -6.67 -1.79 4.13
C GLU A 80 -6.84 -0.40 3.50
N ALA A 81 -7.40 0.55 4.25
CA ALA A 81 -7.61 1.90 3.74
C ALA A 81 -6.30 2.65 3.54
N THR A 82 -6.24 3.40 2.45
CA THR A 82 -5.10 4.26 2.12
C THR A 82 -5.46 5.71 2.37
N VAL A 83 -4.68 6.39 3.21
CA VAL A 83 -4.79 7.83 3.45
C VAL A 83 -3.49 8.50 3.04
N GLN A 84 -3.56 9.43 2.10
CA GLN A 84 -2.38 10.09 1.54
C GLN A 84 -2.65 11.59 1.38
N GLN A 85 -1.65 12.41 1.72
CA GLN A 85 -1.68 13.82 1.36
C GLN A 85 -1.54 13.96 -0.16
N GLN A 86 -2.40 14.79 -0.75
CA GLN A 86 -2.40 15.12 -2.17
C GLN A 86 -2.22 16.63 -2.34
N GLY A 87 -1.12 17.03 -2.94
CA GLY A 87 -0.78 18.46 -3.04
C GLY A 87 -0.51 19.11 -1.68
N THR A 88 -0.85 20.40 -1.54
CA THR A 88 -0.54 21.19 -0.34
C THR A 88 -1.63 21.18 0.72
N ASN A 89 -2.89 20.94 0.33
CA ASN A 89 -4.05 21.14 1.20
C ASN A 89 -5.13 20.07 1.04
N SER A 90 -4.86 18.93 0.42
CA SER A 90 -5.86 17.88 0.24
C SER A 90 -5.37 16.55 0.82
N ILE A 91 -6.32 15.74 1.27
CA ILE A 91 -6.10 14.38 1.76
C ILE A 91 -6.98 13.45 0.94
N LEU A 92 -6.36 12.49 0.27
CA LEU A 92 -7.04 11.39 -0.41
C LEU A 92 -7.24 10.25 0.58
N VAL A 93 -8.48 9.81 0.73
CA VAL A 93 -8.87 8.67 1.55
C VAL A 93 -9.52 7.63 0.63
N GLN A 94 -8.98 6.42 0.63
CA GLN A 94 -9.51 5.29 -0.14
C GLN A 94 -9.82 4.13 0.81
N ILE A 95 -11.06 3.70 0.83
CA ILE A 95 -11.57 2.64 1.72
C ILE A 95 -12.11 1.50 0.85
N PRO A 96 -11.28 0.47 0.59
CA PRO A 96 -11.73 -0.70 -0.16
C PRO A 96 -12.86 -1.43 0.58
N GLY A 97 -13.81 -1.98 -0.18
CA GLY A 97 -14.90 -2.78 0.37
C GLY A 97 -15.96 -2.01 1.17
N ALA A 98 -15.81 -0.70 1.38
CA ALA A 98 -16.83 0.10 2.06
C ALA A 98 -18.09 0.24 1.18
N THR A 99 -19.25 -0.05 1.76
CA THR A 99 -20.55 0.07 1.11
C THR A 99 -21.27 1.36 1.45
N ASP A 100 -20.96 1.95 2.60
CA ASP A 100 -21.53 3.20 3.10
C ASP A 100 -20.48 4.32 3.11
N ALA A 101 -20.56 5.14 2.07
CA ALA A 101 -19.66 6.28 1.91
C ALA A 101 -19.98 7.42 2.90
N ASP A 102 -21.25 7.65 3.15
CA ASP A 102 -21.72 8.82 3.90
C ASP A 102 -21.33 8.72 5.38
N SER A 103 -21.52 7.55 5.99
CA SER A 103 -21.13 7.29 7.38
C SER A 103 -19.61 7.39 7.59
N ALA A 104 -18.82 6.84 6.65
CA ALA A 104 -17.37 6.93 6.72
C ALA A 104 -16.89 8.38 6.60
N VAL A 105 -17.42 9.13 5.63
CA VAL A 105 -17.08 10.53 5.38
C VAL A 105 -17.44 11.41 6.58
N GLU A 106 -18.61 11.21 7.17
CA GLU A 106 -19.05 11.98 8.34
C GLU A 106 -18.12 11.81 9.53
N THR A 107 -17.71 10.58 9.82
CA THR A 107 -16.80 10.29 10.94
C THR A 107 -15.40 10.84 10.69
N ILE A 108 -14.90 10.73 9.46
CA ILE A 108 -13.54 11.18 9.09
C ILE A 108 -13.44 12.70 9.11
N GLY A 109 -14.49 13.41 8.65
CA GLY A 109 -14.48 14.85 8.44
C GLY A 109 -14.73 15.68 9.72
N LYS A 110 -15.27 15.09 10.80
CA LYS A 110 -15.49 15.79 12.08
C LYS A 110 -14.16 16.33 12.63
N THR A 111 -14.13 17.59 13.05
CA THR A 111 -12.91 18.19 13.63
C THR A 111 -12.52 17.45 14.90
N GLY A 112 -13.53 17.08 15.73
CA GLY A 112 -13.32 16.35 16.98
C GLY A 112 -12.70 17.22 18.06
N LYS A 113 -12.95 18.52 18.01
CA LYS A 113 -12.51 19.47 19.03
C LYS A 113 -13.42 19.34 20.25
N LEU A 114 -12.99 18.57 21.24
CA LEU A 114 -13.68 18.44 22.50
C LEU A 114 -13.23 19.55 23.45
N GLU A 115 -14.19 20.24 24.05
CA GLU A 115 -13.97 21.34 25.01
C GLU A 115 -14.91 21.16 26.22
N PHE A 116 -14.38 21.45 27.41
CA PHE A 116 -15.15 21.46 28.64
C PHE A 116 -15.31 22.90 29.09
N VAL A 117 -16.57 23.33 29.25
CA VAL A 117 -16.94 24.73 29.53
C VAL A 117 -17.83 24.78 30.74
N ARG A 118 -17.57 25.72 31.63
CA ARG A 118 -18.50 26.01 32.73
C ARG A 118 -19.74 26.70 32.16
N LEU A 119 -20.92 26.26 32.55
CA LEU A 119 -22.17 26.82 32.01
C LEU A 119 -22.35 28.30 32.39
N ASP A 120 -21.82 28.72 33.54
CA ASP A 120 -21.86 30.11 34.04
C ASP A 120 -20.87 31.04 33.29
N GLU A 121 -19.96 30.51 32.51
CA GLU A 121 -19.02 31.29 31.70
C GLU A 121 -19.45 31.40 30.22
N ILE A 122 -20.63 30.89 29.87
CA ILE A 122 -21.17 31.03 28.49
C ILE A 122 -21.86 32.41 28.41
N GLY A 123 -21.34 33.29 27.56
CA GLY A 123 -21.85 34.64 27.34
C GLY A 123 -23.09 34.74 26.44
N ASP A 124 -23.53 33.63 25.81
CA ASP A 124 -24.68 33.55 24.91
C ASP A 124 -25.97 33.23 25.73
N ALA A 125 -26.80 34.26 25.97
CA ALA A 125 -28.03 34.12 26.73
C ALA A 125 -29.07 33.21 26.04
N ASP A 126 -29.13 33.22 24.72
CA ASP A 126 -30.07 32.39 23.96
C ASP A 126 -29.63 30.90 24.01
N ALA A 127 -28.34 30.63 23.90
CA ALA A 127 -27.79 29.29 24.07
C ALA A 127 -28.02 28.78 25.51
N LEU A 128 -27.81 29.62 26.54
CA LEU A 128 -28.09 29.27 27.93
C LEU A 128 -29.56 28.91 28.17
N ALA A 129 -30.50 29.68 27.62
CA ALA A 129 -31.92 29.38 27.71
C ALA A 129 -32.27 28.02 27.08
N ARG A 130 -31.69 27.71 25.93
CA ARG A 130 -31.87 26.40 25.27
C ARG A 130 -31.25 25.26 26.09
N LEU A 131 -30.05 25.45 26.64
CA LEU A 131 -29.37 24.44 27.47
C LEU A 131 -30.12 24.13 28.76
N GLN A 132 -30.87 25.10 29.29
CA GLN A 132 -31.76 24.88 30.44
C GLN A 132 -32.97 24.00 30.07
N ALA A 133 -33.42 24.07 28.79
CA ALA A 133 -34.57 23.31 28.32
C ALA A 133 -34.21 21.91 27.83
N THR A 134 -33.13 21.76 27.06
CA THR A 134 -32.81 20.51 26.35
C THR A 134 -31.52 19.80 26.81
N SER A 135 -30.58 20.53 27.42
CA SER A 135 -29.26 20.02 27.89
C SER A 135 -28.33 19.45 26.82
N THR A 136 -28.75 19.33 25.56
CA THR A 136 -28.02 18.74 24.45
C THR A 136 -28.31 19.45 23.13
N ASP A 137 -27.45 19.25 22.14
CA ASP A 137 -27.60 19.71 20.75
C ASP A 137 -27.78 21.24 20.58
N VAL A 138 -27.13 22.02 21.45
CA VAL A 138 -27.14 23.47 21.35
C VAL A 138 -25.81 23.96 20.76
N PRO A 139 -25.82 24.61 19.58
CA PRO A 139 -24.62 25.20 19.02
C PRO A 139 -24.21 26.45 19.83
N LEU A 140 -22.91 26.58 20.08
CA LEU A 140 -22.27 27.73 20.70
C LEU A 140 -21.46 28.50 19.66
N ALA A 141 -21.59 29.83 19.61
CA ALA A 141 -20.80 30.65 18.73
C ALA A 141 -19.34 30.75 19.25
N GLU A 142 -18.37 30.71 18.37
CA GLU A 142 -16.96 30.92 18.72
C GLU A 142 -16.76 32.28 19.38
N GLY A 143 -16.00 32.31 20.48
CA GLY A 143 -15.75 33.52 21.26
C GLY A 143 -16.83 33.91 22.30
N THR A 144 -17.95 33.16 22.38
CA THR A 144 -18.97 33.35 23.41
C THR A 144 -18.72 32.55 24.69
N TYR A 145 -17.71 31.71 24.71
CA TYR A 145 -17.35 30.87 25.84
C TYR A 145 -15.83 30.65 25.92
N THR A 146 -15.34 30.31 27.10
CA THR A 146 -13.93 29.98 27.34
C THR A 146 -13.85 28.58 27.91
N PRO A 147 -13.23 27.62 27.21
CA PRO A 147 -13.03 26.26 27.74
C PRO A 147 -11.97 26.29 28.85
N PHE A 148 -12.22 25.60 29.96
CA PHE A 148 -11.23 25.39 31.02
C PHE A 148 -10.34 24.17 30.74
N MET A 149 -10.76 23.29 29.84
CA MET A 149 -10.02 22.08 29.43
C MET A 149 -10.44 21.63 28.02
N ASP A 150 -9.53 21.03 27.29
CA ASP A 150 -9.79 20.50 25.95
C ASP A 150 -9.54 19.00 25.87
N GLY A 151 -9.70 18.39 24.67
CA GLY A 151 -9.54 16.97 24.41
C GLY A 151 -8.11 16.44 24.54
N SER A 152 -7.08 17.28 24.67
CA SER A 152 -5.68 16.86 24.81
C SER A 152 -5.41 16.13 26.15
N TYR A 153 -6.28 16.34 27.13
CA TYR A 153 -6.18 15.69 28.44
C TYR A 153 -6.86 14.31 28.51
N ILE A 154 -7.38 13.78 27.36
CA ILE A 154 -7.98 12.46 27.31
C ILE A 154 -6.88 11.38 27.27
N GLU A 155 -6.95 10.42 28.18
CA GLU A 155 -6.09 9.22 28.19
C GLU A 155 -6.71 8.08 27.35
N SER A 156 -8.01 7.83 27.53
CA SER A 156 -8.75 6.79 26.81
C SER A 156 -10.24 7.00 26.86
N THR A 157 -10.97 6.41 25.90
CA THR A 157 -12.43 6.42 25.91
C THR A 157 -13.02 5.02 25.78
N THR A 158 -14.20 4.79 26.37
CA THR A 158 -14.94 3.54 26.29
C THR A 158 -16.42 3.78 26.09
N VAL A 159 -17.08 2.91 25.33
CA VAL A 159 -18.55 2.94 25.17
C VAL A 159 -19.18 2.09 26.26
N GLY A 160 -20.20 2.62 26.93
CA GLY A 160 -20.97 1.94 27.95
C GLY A 160 -22.48 2.17 27.77
N GLN A 161 -23.30 1.45 28.51
CA GLN A 161 -24.74 1.74 28.60
C GLN A 161 -24.97 2.92 29.54
N ALA A 162 -25.84 3.86 29.14
CA ALA A 162 -26.17 4.98 29.97
C ALA A 162 -27.00 4.52 31.17
N SER A 163 -26.49 4.73 32.38
CA SER A 163 -27.12 4.28 33.64
C SER A 163 -28.47 4.96 33.97
N THR A 164 -28.79 6.05 33.29
CA THR A 164 -29.95 6.91 33.56
C THR A 164 -31.08 6.81 32.53
N SER A 165 -30.92 6.08 31.44
CA SER A 165 -31.93 6.01 30.38
C SER A 165 -32.71 4.72 30.42
N ALA A 166 -34.00 4.80 30.59
CA ALA A 166 -34.93 3.67 30.53
C ALA A 166 -35.04 3.01 29.13
N SER A 167 -34.36 3.55 28.10
CA SER A 167 -34.49 3.15 26.71
C SER A 167 -33.22 2.59 26.06
N GLY A 168 -32.24 2.11 26.85
CA GLY A 168 -31.07 1.42 26.27
C GLY A 168 -30.10 2.34 25.48
N ALA A 169 -30.07 3.61 25.80
CA ALA A 169 -29.10 4.56 25.20
C ALA A 169 -27.67 4.26 25.64
N TYR A 170 -26.71 4.62 24.80
CA TYR A 170 -25.29 4.45 25.08
C TYR A 170 -24.64 5.75 25.56
N SER A 171 -23.52 5.62 26.26
CA SER A 171 -22.69 6.73 26.74
C SER A 171 -21.24 6.51 26.31
N VAL A 172 -20.50 7.61 26.18
CA VAL A 172 -19.05 7.56 25.99
C VAL A 172 -18.37 7.99 27.26
N ASN A 173 -17.67 7.06 27.92
CA ASN A 173 -16.94 7.28 29.14
C ASN A 173 -15.50 7.68 28.79
N ILE A 174 -15.05 8.81 29.32
CA ILE A 174 -13.75 9.41 29.10
C ILE A 174 -12.93 9.20 30.40
N LYS A 175 -11.72 8.73 30.26
CA LYS A 175 -10.72 8.75 31.31
C LYS A 175 -9.71 9.85 30.98
N LEU A 176 -9.54 10.79 31.89
CA LEU A 176 -8.59 11.87 31.81
C LEU A 176 -7.20 11.41 32.31
N ASN A 177 -6.15 12.03 31.78
CA ASN A 177 -4.80 11.87 32.30
C ASN A 177 -4.67 12.57 33.70
N SER A 178 -3.53 12.40 34.36
CA SER A 178 -3.33 12.90 35.72
C SER A 178 -3.48 14.42 35.85
N GLU A 179 -3.10 15.18 34.83
CA GLU A 179 -3.20 16.65 34.80
C GLU A 179 -4.65 17.08 34.58
N GLY A 180 -5.33 16.49 33.57
CA GLY A 180 -6.74 16.72 33.30
C GLY A 180 -7.64 16.33 34.47
N ALA A 181 -7.35 15.22 35.16
CA ALA A 181 -8.08 14.78 36.36
C ALA A 181 -7.96 15.81 37.48
N LYS A 182 -6.80 16.45 37.65
CA LYS A 182 -6.59 17.51 38.64
C LYS A 182 -7.38 18.76 38.27
N ILE A 183 -7.29 19.28 37.07
CA ILE A 183 -8.04 20.45 36.58
C ILE A 183 -9.53 20.17 36.74
N PHE A 184 -10.00 19.00 36.34
CA PHE A 184 -11.43 18.65 36.42
C PHE A 184 -11.90 18.52 37.85
N SER A 185 -11.07 17.99 38.78
CA SER A 185 -11.33 17.91 40.19
C SER A 185 -11.48 19.31 40.83
N ASP A 186 -10.59 20.23 40.50
CA ASP A 186 -10.61 21.60 41.03
C ASP A 186 -11.90 22.32 40.60
N VAL A 187 -12.25 22.25 39.30
CA VAL A 187 -13.48 22.88 38.77
C VAL A 187 -14.74 22.22 39.33
N THR A 188 -14.78 20.87 39.45
CA THR A 188 -15.95 20.20 40.03
C THR A 188 -16.11 20.44 41.53
N THR A 189 -15.03 20.71 42.26
CA THR A 189 -15.07 21.11 43.67
C THR A 189 -15.70 22.47 43.83
N ASP A 190 -15.41 23.42 42.93
CA ASP A 190 -16.03 24.77 42.95
C ASP A 190 -17.52 24.72 42.57
N LEU A 191 -17.91 23.85 41.64
CA LEU A 191 -19.27 23.78 41.11
C LEU A 191 -20.22 22.92 41.97
N ALA A 192 -19.72 21.92 42.69
CA ALA A 192 -20.54 20.99 43.48
C ALA A 192 -21.46 21.70 44.51
N PRO A 193 -21.02 22.73 45.30
CA PRO A 193 -21.88 23.41 46.28
C PRO A 193 -23.10 24.13 45.68
N THR A 194 -23.00 24.53 44.39
CA THR A 194 -24.06 25.24 43.67
C THR A 194 -24.84 24.36 42.71
N ASN A 195 -24.51 23.06 42.61
CA ASN A 195 -24.96 22.17 41.54
C ASN A 195 -24.72 22.75 40.16
N GLY A 196 -23.58 23.42 39.97
CA GLY A 196 -23.18 24.00 38.71
C GLY A 196 -23.09 22.96 37.61
N ARG A 197 -23.18 23.36 36.33
CA ARG A 197 -23.18 22.47 35.20
C ARG A 197 -21.91 22.66 34.36
N ILE A 198 -21.43 21.56 33.80
CA ILE A 198 -20.32 21.55 32.84
C ILE A 198 -20.89 21.15 31.49
N ALA A 199 -20.76 22.05 30.51
CA ALA A 199 -21.07 21.77 29.12
C ALA A 199 -19.90 21.03 28.48
N ILE A 200 -20.17 19.87 27.88
CA ILE A 200 -19.23 19.10 27.04
C ILE A 200 -19.54 19.46 25.60
N VAL A 201 -18.63 20.20 25.00
CA VAL A 201 -18.79 20.79 23.66
C VAL A 201 -17.91 20.00 22.68
N LEU A 202 -18.50 19.55 21.59
CA LEU A 202 -17.80 18.91 20.49
C LEU A 202 -18.07 19.71 19.21
N ASP A 203 -17.01 20.17 18.59
CA ASP A 203 -17.09 20.97 17.35
C ASP A 203 -18.06 22.15 17.45
N GLY A 204 -18.07 22.83 18.61
CA GLY A 204 -18.94 23.96 18.85
C GLY A 204 -20.40 23.62 19.23
N VAL A 205 -20.77 22.35 19.36
CA VAL A 205 -22.11 21.90 19.75
C VAL A 205 -22.06 21.18 21.09
N VAL A 206 -22.94 21.56 21.99
CA VAL A 206 -23.07 20.96 23.33
C VAL A 206 -23.65 19.55 23.18
N GLN A 207 -22.87 18.54 23.49
CA GLN A 207 -23.29 17.13 23.46
C GLN A 207 -23.99 16.72 24.76
N SER A 208 -23.57 17.30 25.89
CA SER A 208 -24.11 17.02 27.21
C SER A 208 -23.77 18.16 28.16
N ALA A 209 -24.66 18.47 29.10
CA ALA A 209 -24.41 19.48 30.13
C ALA A 209 -24.88 18.98 31.51
N PRO A 210 -24.19 17.96 32.09
CA PRO A 210 -24.56 17.40 33.39
C PRO A 210 -24.35 18.42 34.55
N ALA A 211 -25.17 18.29 35.56
CA ALA A 211 -24.98 19.02 36.84
C ALA A 211 -23.93 18.25 37.67
N VAL A 212 -23.05 19.01 38.31
CA VAL A 212 -22.03 18.49 39.22
C VAL A 212 -22.63 18.42 40.63
N GLN A 213 -22.89 17.20 41.11
CA GLN A 213 -23.45 16.95 42.43
C GLN A 213 -22.39 16.79 43.53
N GLU A 214 -21.24 16.26 43.15
CA GLU A 214 -20.09 16.02 44.03
C GLU A 214 -18.76 16.19 43.26
N PRO A 215 -17.66 16.50 43.95
CA PRO A 215 -16.34 16.61 43.30
C PRO A 215 -15.92 15.31 42.60
N ILE A 216 -15.51 15.41 41.35
CA ILE A 216 -15.05 14.28 40.54
C ILE A 216 -13.54 14.21 40.59
N THR A 217 -12.98 13.47 41.54
CA THR A 217 -11.53 13.37 41.75
C THR A 217 -10.87 12.22 40.97
N GLY A 218 -11.67 11.31 40.42
CA GLY A 218 -11.19 10.12 39.70
C GLY A 218 -10.86 10.33 38.23
N GLY A 219 -11.07 11.53 37.68
CA GLY A 219 -10.83 11.84 36.28
C GLY A 219 -11.69 11.03 35.28
N GLN A 220 -12.84 10.50 35.75
CA GLN A 220 -13.79 9.81 34.88
C GLN A 220 -14.97 10.73 34.57
N VAL A 221 -15.19 10.95 33.29
CA VAL A 221 -16.26 11.81 32.76
C VAL A 221 -17.10 11.00 31.79
N SER A 222 -18.41 11.14 31.82
CA SER A 222 -19.31 10.43 30.90
C SER A 222 -20.09 11.44 30.04
N ILE A 223 -19.97 11.29 28.72
CA ILE A 223 -20.85 11.98 27.78
C ILE A 223 -22.11 11.14 27.64
N THR A 224 -23.21 11.69 28.18
CA THR A 224 -24.52 11.04 28.13
C THR A 224 -25.42 11.75 27.14
N GLY A 225 -26.17 10.97 26.37
CA GLY A 225 -27.13 11.43 25.35
C GLY A 225 -28.01 10.29 24.91
N ASN A 226 -28.84 10.52 23.90
CA ASN A 226 -29.64 9.45 23.27
C ASN A 226 -28.87 8.75 22.15
N PHE A 227 -27.61 8.42 22.41
CA PHE A 227 -26.75 7.80 21.41
C PHE A 227 -27.17 6.35 21.13
N THR A 228 -27.24 6.01 19.85
CA THR A 228 -27.19 4.63 19.40
C THR A 228 -25.79 4.05 19.62
N ILE A 229 -25.63 2.74 19.52
CA ILE A 229 -24.31 2.11 19.66
C ILE A 229 -23.32 2.60 18.60
N ASP A 230 -23.80 2.81 17.37
CA ASP A 230 -22.98 3.27 16.24
C ASP A 230 -22.53 4.72 16.43
N GLU A 231 -23.40 5.62 16.86
CA GLU A 231 -23.06 7.00 17.20
C GLU A 231 -22.07 7.10 18.36
N ALA A 232 -22.24 6.28 19.40
CA ALA A 232 -21.31 6.23 20.52
C ALA A 232 -19.91 5.70 20.09
N GLN A 233 -19.86 4.71 19.18
CA GLN A 233 -18.61 4.21 18.62
C GLN A 233 -17.93 5.20 17.69
N GLN A 234 -18.69 5.94 16.88
CA GLN A 234 -18.16 7.03 16.05
C GLN A 234 -17.57 8.14 16.92
N LEU A 235 -18.31 8.58 17.95
CA LEU A 235 -17.83 9.58 18.90
C LEU A 235 -16.56 9.12 19.61
N LYS A 236 -16.53 7.89 20.10
CA LYS A 236 -15.32 7.27 20.67
C LYS A 236 -14.13 7.35 19.69
N THR A 237 -14.35 6.97 18.44
CA THR A 237 -13.30 6.98 17.40
C THR A 237 -12.75 8.39 17.18
N VAL A 238 -13.62 9.39 17.11
CA VAL A 238 -13.24 10.79 16.96
C VAL A 238 -12.40 11.27 18.14
N LEU A 239 -12.82 10.95 19.36
CA LEU A 239 -12.13 11.38 20.60
C LEU A 239 -10.78 10.67 20.77
N ASP A 240 -10.70 9.36 20.56
CA ASP A 240 -9.45 8.58 20.67
C ASP A 240 -8.41 8.99 19.59
N SER A 241 -8.86 9.40 18.42
CA SER A 241 -7.97 9.85 17.35
C SER A 241 -7.40 11.24 17.57
N GLY A 242 -8.05 12.05 18.41
CA GLY A 242 -7.71 13.44 18.68
C GLY A 242 -8.34 14.44 17.71
N SER A 243 -8.22 15.72 18.07
CA SER A 243 -8.74 16.82 17.26
C SER A 243 -7.88 17.11 16.04
N LEU A 244 -8.54 17.40 14.93
CA LEU A 244 -7.87 17.85 13.70
C LEU A 244 -7.35 19.29 13.89
N PRO A 245 -6.11 19.59 13.49
CA PRO A 245 -5.57 20.96 13.53
C PRO A 245 -6.11 21.84 12.40
N VAL A 246 -6.93 21.27 11.52
CA VAL A 246 -7.51 21.93 10.33
C VAL A 246 -8.97 21.49 10.15
N ASN A 247 -9.75 22.34 9.51
CA ASN A 247 -11.09 21.99 9.08
C ASN A 247 -11.02 21.21 7.76
N LEU A 248 -11.53 20.00 7.73
CA LEU A 248 -11.62 19.19 6.54
C LEU A 248 -13.00 19.36 5.89
N LYS A 249 -13.00 19.86 4.65
CA LYS A 249 -14.22 19.95 3.84
C LYS A 249 -14.18 18.88 2.76
N TYR A 250 -15.29 18.22 2.61
CA TYR A 250 -15.54 17.29 1.55
C TYR A 250 -15.51 17.97 0.17
N SER A 251 -14.66 17.53 -0.72
CA SER A 251 -14.52 18.10 -2.06
C SER A 251 -15.03 17.16 -3.15
N GLU A 252 -14.70 15.87 -3.09
CA GLU A 252 -15.07 14.90 -4.10
C GLU A 252 -15.24 13.52 -3.46
N SER A 253 -16.30 12.79 -3.84
CA SER A 253 -16.47 11.37 -3.55
C SER A 253 -16.63 10.59 -4.84
N ARG A 254 -15.98 9.46 -4.87
CA ARG A 254 -16.15 8.48 -5.92
C ARG A 254 -16.43 7.13 -5.30
N VAL A 255 -17.61 6.60 -5.54
CA VAL A 255 -17.93 5.22 -5.20
C VAL A 255 -17.60 4.33 -6.40
N VAL A 256 -16.75 3.33 -6.18
CA VAL A 256 -16.39 2.33 -7.19
C VAL A 256 -17.17 1.04 -6.87
N GLY A 257 -18.03 0.64 -7.78
CA GLY A 257 -18.80 -0.61 -7.61
C GLY A 257 -17.88 -1.85 -7.72
N PRO A 258 -18.06 -2.86 -6.86
CA PRO A 258 -17.20 -4.05 -6.83
C PRO A 258 -17.28 -4.90 -8.12
N THR A 259 -18.41 -4.88 -8.82
CA THR A 259 -18.58 -5.65 -10.06
C THR A 259 -17.65 -5.20 -11.18
N LEU A 260 -17.43 -3.88 -11.31
CA LEU A 260 -16.58 -3.32 -12.35
C LEU A 260 -15.09 -3.67 -12.13
N GLY A 261 -14.67 -3.67 -10.88
CA GLY A 261 -13.31 -4.03 -10.51
C GLY A 261 -13.04 -5.52 -10.70
N GLN A 262 -13.98 -6.39 -10.31
CA GLN A 262 -13.85 -7.83 -10.47
C GLN A 262 -13.80 -8.26 -11.95
N ASP A 263 -14.63 -7.65 -12.81
CA ASP A 263 -14.58 -7.89 -14.25
C ASP A 263 -13.23 -7.46 -14.84
N SER A 264 -12.71 -6.31 -14.42
CA SER A 264 -11.40 -5.82 -14.85
C SER A 264 -10.26 -6.71 -14.38
N LEU A 265 -10.33 -7.24 -13.14
CA LEU A 265 -9.37 -8.22 -12.63
C LEU A 265 -9.36 -9.49 -13.47
N ASN A 266 -10.54 -10.05 -13.75
CA ASN A 266 -10.67 -11.26 -14.57
C ASN A 266 -10.11 -11.07 -15.98
N GLN A 267 -10.41 -9.93 -16.61
CA GLN A 267 -9.84 -9.57 -17.91
C GLN A 267 -8.32 -9.37 -17.85
N GLY A 268 -7.81 -8.75 -16.79
CA GLY A 268 -6.38 -8.57 -16.57
C GLY A 268 -5.64 -9.89 -16.36
N VAL A 269 -6.20 -10.80 -15.57
CA VAL A 269 -5.65 -12.15 -15.38
C VAL A 269 -5.67 -12.94 -16.69
N PHE A 270 -6.77 -12.86 -17.45
CA PHE A 270 -6.83 -13.46 -18.79
C PHE A 270 -5.76 -12.91 -19.73
N ALA A 271 -5.53 -11.59 -19.73
CA ALA A 271 -4.49 -10.96 -20.54
C ALA A 271 -3.09 -11.44 -20.14
N ILE A 272 -2.80 -11.63 -18.83
CA ILE A 272 -1.54 -12.21 -18.35
C ILE A 272 -1.36 -13.62 -18.89
N VAL A 273 -2.36 -14.48 -18.73
CA VAL A 273 -2.29 -15.88 -19.18
C VAL A 273 -2.08 -15.97 -20.68
N LEU A 274 -2.84 -15.16 -21.45
CA LEU A 274 -2.71 -15.10 -22.91
C LEU A 274 -1.33 -14.59 -23.33
N GLY A 275 -0.85 -13.50 -22.70
CA GLY A 275 0.49 -12.95 -22.98
C GLY A 275 1.62 -13.96 -22.72
N VAL A 276 1.56 -14.63 -21.56
CA VAL A 276 2.53 -15.69 -21.22
C VAL A 276 2.46 -16.85 -22.22
N ALA A 277 1.26 -17.27 -22.62
CA ALA A 277 1.10 -18.33 -23.63
C ALA A 277 1.73 -17.96 -24.97
N ILE A 278 1.53 -16.72 -25.44
CA ILE A 278 2.14 -16.22 -26.68
C ILE A 278 3.68 -16.21 -26.56
N VAL A 279 4.22 -15.74 -25.45
CA VAL A 279 5.68 -15.72 -25.18
C VAL A 279 6.23 -17.15 -25.17
N ILE A 280 5.55 -18.10 -24.55
CA ILE A 280 5.94 -19.52 -24.53
C ILE A 280 6.01 -20.08 -25.95
N VAL A 281 4.97 -19.86 -26.76
CA VAL A 281 4.95 -20.32 -28.16
C VAL A 281 6.10 -19.72 -28.96
N TYR A 282 6.31 -18.40 -28.80
CA TYR A 282 7.42 -17.69 -29.43
C TYR A 282 8.78 -18.33 -29.06
N LEU A 283 9.01 -18.59 -27.78
CA LEU A 283 10.25 -19.18 -27.28
C LEU A 283 10.47 -20.58 -27.83
N PHE A 284 9.45 -21.42 -27.94
CA PHE A 284 9.59 -22.76 -28.52
C PHE A 284 9.88 -22.71 -30.00
N VAL A 285 9.25 -21.82 -30.75
CA VAL A 285 9.44 -21.72 -32.20
C VAL A 285 10.85 -21.21 -32.55
N PHE A 286 11.34 -20.18 -31.85
CA PHE A 286 12.60 -19.52 -32.21
C PHE A 286 13.82 -20.03 -31.44
N TYR A 287 13.64 -20.53 -30.21
CA TYR A 287 14.76 -20.93 -29.32
C TYR A 287 14.78 -22.43 -28.99
N GLN A 288 13.77 -23.19 -29.40
CA GLN A 288 13.70 -24.63 -29.20
C GLN A 288 14.05 -25.05 -27.75
N GLY A 289 15.06 -25.92 -27.54
CA GLY A 289 15.50 -26.36 -26.22
C GLY A 289 15.99 -25.22 -25.31
N LEU A 290 16.62 -24.17 -25.84
CA LEU A 290 17.00 -22.98 -25.08
C LEU A 290 15.77 -22.23 -24.56
N GLY A 291 14.63 -22.32 -25.23
CA GLY A 291 13.34 -21.78 -24.77
C GLY A 291 12.89 -22.41 -23.45
N LEU A 292 13.18 -23.68 -23.17
CA LEU A 292 12.88 -24.32 -21.87
C LEU A 292 13.63 -23.66 -20.72
N LEU A 293 14.87 -23.23 -20.96
CA LEU A 293 15.63 -22.49 -19.95
C LEU A 293 15.02 -21.16 -19.64
N THR A 294 14.55 -20.43 -20.67
CA THR A 294 13.81 -19.17 -20.47
C THR A 294 12.49 -19.39 -19.74
N MET A 295 11.74 -20.46 -20.08
CA MET A 295 10.52 -20.83 -19.35
C MET A 295 10.80 -21.07 -17.86
N GLY A 296 11.84 -21.83 -17.53
CA GLY A 296 12.26 -22.04 -16.14
C GLY A 296 12.59 -20.74 -15.42
N SER A 297 13.20 -19.78 -16.14
CA SER A 297 13.45 -18.43 -15.63
C SER A 297 12.15 -17.66 -15.35
N LEU A 298 11.20 -17.66 -16.29
CA LEU A 298 9.92 -16.98 -16.14
C LEU A 298 9.06 -17.57 -15.02
N VAL A 299 9.06 -18.90 -14.87
CA VAL A 299 8.37 -19.56 -13.75
C VAL A 299 9.02 -19.15 -12.42
N SER A 300 10.35 -19.16 -12.34
CA SER A 300 11.08 -18.72 -11.15
C SER A 300 10.78 -17.24 -10.82
N TYR A 301 10.77 -16.40 -11.85
CA TYR A 301 10.40 -14.99 -11.75
C TYR A 301 8.98 -14.83 -11.17
N ALA A 302 7.99 -15.50 -11.75
CA ALA A 302 6.60 -15.39 -11.33
C ALA A 302 6.40 -15.80 -9.85
N ILE A 303 7.05 -16.89 -9.43
CA ILE A 303 6.96 -17.38 -8.04
C ILE A 303 7.60 -16.37 -7.07
N ILE A 304 8.79 -15.84 -7.37
CA ILE A 304 9.45 -14.84 -6.52
C ILE A 304 8.63 -13.56 -6.47
N TYR A 305 8.16 -13.08 -7.62
CA TYR A 305 7.37 -11.87 -7.75
C TYR A 305 6.08 -11.95 -6.93
N LEU A 306 5.28 -13.00 -7.09
CA LEU A 306 4.06 -13.21 -6.32
C LEU A 306 4.36 -13.39 -4.82
N GLY A 307 5.45 -14.07 -4.47
CA GLY A 307 5.89 -14.22 -3.09
C GLY A 307 6.23 -12.89 -2.43
N ILE A 308 6.92 -11.99 -3.12
CA ILE A 308 7.26 -10.65 -2.62
C ILE A 308 5.98 -9.79 -2.52
N LEU A 309 5.09 -9.83 -3.51
CA LEU A 309 3.82 -9.11 -3.44
C LEU A 309 2.98 -9.56 -2.24
N ALA A 310 2.86 -10.87 -2.00
CA ALA A 310 2.14 -11.39 -0.85
C ALA A 310 2.78 -10.99 0.48
N LEU A 311 4.11 -10.98 0.55
CA LEU A 311 4.85 -10.54 1.73
C LEU A 311 4.59 -9.05 2.03
N LEU A 312 4.65 -8.19 1.02
CA LEU A 312 4.37 -6.76 1.17
C LEU A 312 2.90 -6.51 1.54
N SER A 313 1.98 -7.27 0.96
CA SER A 313 0.56 -7.25 1.32
C SER A 313 0.34 -7.62 2.79
N HIS A 314 1.01 -8.66 3.27
CA HIS A 314 0.91 -9.10 4.67
C HIS A 314 1.32 -7.99 5.67
N PHE A 315 2.30 -7.17 5.31
CA PHE A 315 2.71 -6.01 6.12
C PHE A 315 1.89 -4.73 5.85
N GLY A 316 0.84 -4.81 5.04
CA GLY A 316 0.03 -3.63 4.68
C GLY A 316 0.76 -2.58 3.82
N ALA A 317 1.92 -2.96 3.24
CA ALA A 317 2.74 -2.06 2.42
C ALA A 317 2.37 -2.07 0.94
N PHE A 318 1.47 -2.98 0.53
CA PHE A 318 1.06 -3.15 -0.86
C PHE A 318 -0.40 -3.60 -0.97
N SER A 319 -1.12 -3.02 -1.93
CA SER A 319 -2.38 -3.52 -2.45
C SER A 319 -2.35 -3.56 -3.98
N LEU A 320 -2.88 -4.63 -4.57
CA LEU A 320 -2.93 -4.81 -6.02
C LEU A 320 -3.97 -3.89 -6.63
N THR A 321 -3.54 -3.03 -7.55
CA THR A 321 -4.40 -2.10 -8.30
C THR A 321 -4.47 -2.50 -9.77
N LEU A 322 -5.47 -2.00 -10.52
CA LEU A 322 -5.56 -2.25 -11.97
C LEU A 322 -4.31 -1.77 -12.73
N PRO A 323 -3.77 -0.55 -12.47
CA PRO A 323 -2.47 -0.17 -13.01
C PRO A 323 -1.33 -1.08 -12.58
N GLY A 324 -1.33 -1.55 -11.32
CA GLY A 324 -0.35 -2.53 -10.83
C GLY A 324 -0.41 -3.86 -11.57
N LEU A 325 -1.61 -4.32 -11.93
CA LEU A 325 -1.80 -5.49 -12.76
C LEU A 325 -1.20 -5.28 -14.17
N ALA A 326 -1.42 -4.12 -14.78
CA ALA A 326 -0.81 -3.76 -16.06
C ALA A 326 0.74 -3.72 -15.98
N ALA A 327 1.30 -3.19 -14.89
CA ALA A 327 2.74 -3.23 -14.62
C ALA A 327 3.26 -4.67 -14.50
N THR A 328 2.47 -5.58 -13.91
CA THR A 328 2.82 -7.01 -13.83
C THR A 328 2.97 -7.64 -15.21
N VAL A 329 2.03 -7.37 -16.13
CA VAL A 329 2.12 -7.84 -17.52
C VAL A 329 3.38 -7.31 -18.21
N LEU A 330 3.63 -6.01 -18.05
CA LEU A 330 4.80 -5.36 -18.62
C LEU A 330 6.10 -5.96 -18.05
N SER A 331 6.16 -6.19 -16.75
CA SER A 331 7.35 -6.78 -16.08
C SER A 331 7.64 -8.21 -16.53
N ILE A 332 6.60 -9.03 -16.78
CA ILE A 332 6.76 -10.39 -17.35
C ILE A 332 7.36 -10.30 -18.76
N GLY A 333 6.88 -9.35 -19.57
CA GLY A 333 7.43 -9.09 -20.90
C GLY A 333 8.91 -8.70 -20.85
N SER A 334 9.27 -7.77 -19.96
CA SER A 334 10.65 -7.34 -19.74
C SER A 334 11.56 -8.49 -19.28
N ALA A 335 11.11 -9.35 -18.36
CA ALA A 335 11.86 -10.52 -17.91
C ALA A 335 12.08 -11.57 -19.02
N ALA A 336 11.11 -11.70 -19.94
CA ALA A 336 11.28 -12.54 -21.14
C ALA A 336 12.32 -11.94 -22.09
N ASP A 337 12.26 -10.62 -22.33
CA ASP A 337 13.20 -9.91 -23.20
C ASP A 337 14.64 -9.98 -22.67
N SER A 338 14.86 -9.74 -21.40
CA SER A 338 16.15 -9.92 -20.72
C SER A 338 16.71 -11.34 -20.90
N SER A 339 15.82 -12.35 -20.88
CA SER A 339 16.21 -13.75 -21.08
C SER A 339 16.63 -13.99 -22.53
N ILE A 340 15.85 -13.46 -23.48
CA ILE A 340 16.12 -13.55 -24.91
C ILE A 340 17.46 -12.89 -25.25
N LEU A 341 17.72 -11.71 -24.69
CA LEU A 341 18.96 -10.98 -24.90
C LEU A 341 20.20 -11.78 -24.45
N VAL A 342 20.12 -12.45 -23.30
CA VAL A 342 21.19 -13.33 -22.81
C VAL A 342 21.40 -14.50 -23.76
N LEU A 343 20.33 -15.11 -24.27
CA LEU A 343 20.43 -16.23 -25.21
C LEU A 343 20.98 -15.79 -26.57
N GLU A 344 20.58 -14.62 -27.08
CA GLU A 344 21.12 -14.11 -28.35
C GLU A 344 22.61 -13.79 -28.24
N ARG A 345 23.07 -13.20 -27.16
CA ARG A 345 24.50 -12.98 -26.91
C ARG A 345 25.28 -14.31 -26.82
N PHE A 346 24.69 -15.33 -26.20
CA PHE A 346 25.25 -16.65 -26.13
C PHE A 346 25.38 -17.27 -27.53
N ARG A 347 24.35 -17.21 -28.40
CA ARG A 347 24.36 -17.71 -29.78
C ARG A 347 25.32 -16.91 -30.66
N GLU A 348 25.37 -15.59 -30.49
CA GLU A 348 26.31 -14.72 -31.21
C GLU A 348 27.77 -15.11 -30.93
N ASP A 349 28.12 -15.38 -29.67
CA ASP A 349 29.46 -15.84 -29.29
C ASP A 349 29.80 -17.16 -29.95
N ILE A 350 28.85 -18.10 -30.10
CA ILE A 350 29.04 -19.37 -30.84
C ILE A 350 29.28 -19.09 -32.31
N ARG A 351 28.46 -18.23 -32.96
CA ARG A 351 28.63 -17.85 -34.38
C ARG A 351 29.99 -17.18 -34.64
N MET A 352 30.55 -16.52 -33.63
CA MET A 352 31.91 -15.96 -33.71
C MET A 352 33.03 -16.98 -33.54
N GLY A 353 32.72 -18.31 -33.37
CA GLY A 353 33.67 -19.40 -33.26
C GLY A 353 34.15 -19.68 -31.83
N ARG A 354 33.47 -19.17 -30.79
CA ARG A 354 33.76 -19.56 -29.41
C ARG A 354 33.15 -20.94 -29.13
N SER A 355 33.79 -21.75 -28.31
CA SER A 355 33.18 -22.97 -27.83
C SER A 355 31.93 -22.69 -26.98
N VAL A 356 30.96 -23.62 -26.99
CA VAL A 356 29.72 -23.52 -26.19
C VAL A 356 30.04 -23.20 -24.73
N ARG A 357 31.06 -23.76 -24.15
CA ARG A 357 31.50 -23.50 -22.78
C ARG A 357 32.01 -22.07 -22.59
N GLN A 358 32.78 -21.53 -23.54
CA GLN A 358 33.25 -20.16 -23.48
C GLN A 358 32.10 -19.17 -23.69
N ALA A 359 31.22 -19.42 -24.65
CA ALA A 359 30.04 -18.66 -24.95
C ALA A 359 29.09 -18.60 -23.74
N SER A 360 28.93 -19.70 -22.99
CA SER A 360 28.11 -19.72 -21.77
C SER A 360 28.65 -18.83 -20.63
N VAL A 361 29.91 -18.43 -20.69
CA VAL A 361 30.52 -17.50 -19.72
C VAL A 361 30.54 -16.07 -20.26
N SER A 362 31.08 -15.85 -21.46
CA SER A 362 31.23 -14.54 -22.08
C SER A 362 29.90 -13.95 -22.56
N GLY A 363 29.09 -14.71 -23.28
CA GLY A 363 27.80 -14.29 -23.80
C GLY A 363 26.84 -13.96 -22.68
N VAL A 364 26.78 -14.79 -21.62
CA VAL A 364 25.98 -14.49 -20.41
C VAL A 364 26.45 -13.21 -19.75
N LYS A 365 27.77 -13.00 -19.59
CA LYS A 365 28.29 -11.78 -18.98
C LYS A 365 27.91 -10.52 -19.76
N HIS A 366 28.04 -10.54 -21.09
CA HIS A 366 27.69 -9.41 -21.95
C HIS A 366 26.16 -9.21 -22.02
N GLY A 367 25.40 -10.31 -22.13
CA GLY A 367 23.93 -10.24 -22.12
C GLY A 367 23.38 -9.64 -20.84
N ILE A 368 23.91 -10.05 -19.67
CA ILE A 368 23.54 -9.47 -18.38
C ILE A 368 23.90 -7.98 -18.31
N ALA A 369 25.09 -7.58 -18.75
CA ALA A 369 25.48 -6.18 -18.72
C ALA A 369 24.53 -5.30 -19.55
N THR A 370 24.18 -5.74 -20.77
CA THR A 370 23.24 -5.01 -21.64
C THR A 370 21.83 -4.95 -21.04
N SER A 371 21.37 -6.05 -20.40
CA SER A 371 20.07 -6.09 -19.73
C SER A 371 20.04 -5.16 -18.53
N LEU A 372 21.12 -5.10 -17.72
CA LEU A 372 21.24 -4.20 -16.59
C LEU A 372 21.10 -2.73 -16.99
N ASP A 373 21.64 -2.33 -18.15
CA ASP A 373 21.51 -0.96 -18.64
C ASP A 373 20.03 -0.62 -18.95
N ALA A 374 19.29 -1.54 -19.58
CA ALA A 374 17.88 -1.39 -19.87
C ALA A 374 17.03 -1.39 -18.58
N ASP A 375 17.32 -2.30 -17.66
CA ASP A 375 16.66 -2.43 -16.37
C ASP A 375 16.89 -1.18 -15.49
N ALA A 376 18.07 -0.57 -15.57
CA ALA A 376 18.37 0.69 -14.86
C ALA A 376 17.46 1.83 -15.31
N VAL A 377 17.21 1.97 -16.62
CA VAL A 377 16.28 2.98 -17.16
C VAL A 377 14.85 2.73 -16.67
N THR A 378 14.41 1.47 -16.72
CA THR A 378 13.09 1.07 -16.23
C THR A 378 12.95 1.32 -14.73
N LEU A 379 13.98 1.01 -13.95
CA LEU A 379 14.02 1.23 -12.49
C LEU A 379 13.93 2.72 -12.15
N VAL A 380 14.67 3.59 -12.84
CA VAL A 380 14.60 5.05 -12.63
C VAL A 380 13.20 5.57 -12.92
N THR A 381 12.56 5.10 -14.00
CA THR A 381 11.17 5.47 -14.34
C THR A 381 10.20 4.97 -13.26
N ALA A 382 10.35 3.73 -12.80
CA ALA A 382 9.51 3.15 -11.75
C ALA A 382 9.66 3.88 -10.41
N LEU A 383 10.88 4.27 -10.03
CA LEU A 383 11.17 5.09 -8.85
C LEU A 383 10.54 6.47 -8.96
N ALA A 384 10.65 7.14 -10.11
CA ALA A 384 10.02 8.45 -10.33
C ALA A 384 8.50 8.36 -10.13
N LEU A 385 7.85 7.32 -10.71
CA LEU A 385 6.42 7.08 -10.52
C LEU A 385 6.08 6.78 -9.05
N PHE A 386 6.88 5.98 -8.36
CA PHE A 386 6.63 5.63 -6.96
C PHE A 386 6.69 6.84 -6.02
N PHE A 387 7.62 7.78 -6.23
CA PHE A 387 7.79 8.95 -5.36
C PHE A 387 6.90 10.13 -5.74
N VAL A 388 6.59 10.30 -7.03
CA VAL A 388 5.85 11.49 -7.52
C VAL A 388 4.35 11.21 -7.67
N ALA A 389 3.98 9.99 -8.06
CA ALA A 389 2.58 9.65 -8.30
C ALA A 389 1.81 9.41 -7.00
N VAL A 390 0.50 9.57 -7.08
CA VAL A 390 -0.45 9.32 -5.98
C VAL A 390 -1.46 8.23 -6.37
N GLY A 391 -2.09 7.63 -5.36
CA GLY A 391 -3.13 6.63 -5.55
C GLY A 391 -2.64 5.38 -6.31
N SER A 392 -3.46 4.86 -7.22
CA SER A 392 -3.21 3.62 -7.95
C SER A 392 -1.99 3.66 -8.88
N VAL A 393 -1.58 4.86 -9.35
CA VAL A 393 -0.38 5.03 -10.20
C VAL A 393 0.91 4.78 -9.40
N LYS A 394 0.92 5.09 -8.10
CA LYS A 394 2.03 4.73 -7.20
C LYS A 394 2.19 3.20 -7.11
N GLY A 395 1.06 2.47 -7.08
CA GLY A 395 1.04 1.00 -7.15
C GLY A 395 1.70 0.47 -8.42
N PHE A 396 1.44 1.10 -9.58
CA PHE A 396 2.12 0.77 -10.85
C PHE A 396 3.64 0.91 -10.73
N GLY A 397 4.13 2.03 -10.19
CA GLY A 397 5.57 2.25 -9.98
C GLY A 397 6.21 1.19 -9.08
N LEU A 398 5.55 0.85 -7.97
CA LEU A 398 6.04 -0.17 -7.03
C LEU A 398 6.10 -1.56 -7.68
N THR A 399 5.04 -1.98 -8.38
CA THR A 399 4.99 -3.29 -9.05
C THR A 399 6.04 -3.41 -10.15
N LEU A 400 6.27 -2.34 -10.92
CA LEU A 400 7.30 -2.30 -11.95
C LEU A 400 8.72 -2.38 -11.33
N MET A 401 8.97 -1.64 -10.25
CA MET A 401 10.25 -1.69 -9.52
C MET A 401 10.54 -3.10 -8.99
N LEU A 402 9.53 -3.75 -8.40
CA LEU A 402 9.64 -5.12 -7.91
C LEU A 402 9.89 -6.11 -9.06
N GLY A 403 9.24 -5.88 -10.21
CA GLY A 403 9.46 -6.68 -11.41
C GLY A 403 10.93 -6.67 -11.86
N VAL A 404 11.54 -5.50 -11.95
CA VAL A 404 12.97 -5.35 -12.28
C VAL A 404 13.83 -6.05 -11.23
N ALA A 405 13.57 -5.87 -9.94
CA ALA A 405 14.33 -6.53 -8.88
C ALA A 405 14.25 -8.07 -8.97
N CYS A 406 13.06 -8.63 -9.26
CA CYS A 406 12.87 -10.07 -9.47
C CYS A 406 13.60 -10.58 -10.71
N ASP A 407 13.63 -9.81 -11.81
CA ASP A 407 14.37 -10.18 -13.00
C ASP A 407 15.88 -10.25 -12.73
N LEU A 408 16.43 -9.27 -12.02
CA LEU A 408 17.82 -9.30 -11.59
C LEU A 408 18.14 -10.54 -10.72
N ILE A 409 17.26 -10.87 -9.77
CA ILE A 409 17.43 -12.09 -8.95
C ILE A 409 17.47 -13.34 -9.84
N THR A 410 16.51 -13.49 -10.76
CA THR A 410 16.46 -14.66 -11.64
C THR A 410 17.59 -14.70 -12.65
N MET A 411 18.07 -13.56 -13.11
CA MET A 411 19.21 -13.44 -14.00
C MET A 411 20.48 -14.02 -13.37
N PHE A 412 20.78 -13.64 -12.14
CA PHE A 412 21.98 -14.09 -11.44
C PHE A 412 21.82 -15.47 -10.79
N ALA A 413 20.66 -15.78 -10.26
CA ALA A 413 20.44 -17.00 -9.49
C ALA A 413 19.99 -18.19 -10.35
N PHE A 414 19.33 -17.94 -11.50
CA PHE A 414 18.84 -18.99 -12.40
C PHE A 414 19.54 -18.99 -13.76
N LYS A 415 19.37 -17.91 -14.56
CA LYS A 415 19.79 -17.88 -15.98
C LYS A 415 21.28 -18.16 -16.14
N ALA A 416 22.14 -17.45 -15.44
CA ALA A 416 23.59 -17.60 -15.55
C ALA A 416 24.12 -18.97 -15.06
N PRO A 417 23.72 -19.48 -13.88
CA PRO A 417 24.13 -20.81 -13.44
C PRO A 417 23.58 -21.93 -14.31
N ALA A 418 22.31 -21.85 -14.73
CA ALA A 418 21.67 -22.91 -15.51
C ALA A 418 22.32 -23.07 -16.89
N LEU A 419 22.57 -21.97 -17.63
CA LEU A 419 23.20 -22.01 -18.93
C LEU A 419 24.63 -22.62 -18.87
N ARG A 420 25.38 -22.25 -17.81
CA ARG A 420 26.73 -22.80 -17.59
C ARG A 420 26.71 -24.29 -17.24
N LEU A 421 25.75 -24.76 -16.47
CA LEU A 421 25.60 -26.17 -16.11
C LEU A 421 25.12 -27.02 -17.30
N LEU A 422 24.28 -26.42 -18.16
CA LEU A 422 23.76 -27.09 -19.37
C LEU A 422 24.73 -27.06 -20.56
N ALA A 423 25.79 -26.25 -20.53
CA ALA A 423 26.76 -26.16 -21.62
C ALA A 423 27.27 -27.51 -22.16
N PRO A 424 27.61 -28.53 -21.34
CA PRO A 424 27.99 -29.85 -21.86
C PRO A 424 26.85 -30.59 -22.57
N SER A 425 25.61 -30.42 -22.12
CA SER A 425 24.43 -31.00 -22.78
C SER A 425 24.10 -30.30 -24.10
N ILE A 426 24.30 -28.98 -24.15
CA ILE A 426 24.12 -28.16 -25.35
C ILE A 426 25.14 -28.58 -26.42
N GLU A 427 26.39 -28.81 -26.02
CA GLU A 427 27.47 -29.28 -26.88
C GLU A 427 27.22 -30.71 -27.42
N ALA A 428 26.65 -31.59 -26.58
CA ALA A 428 26.34 -32.96 -26.96
C ALA A 428 25.12 -33.11 -27.90
N HIS A 429 24.13 -32.19 -27.76
CA HIS A 429 22.84 -32.24 -28.47
C HIS A 429 22.47 -30.91 -29.11
N PRO A 430 23.28 -30.34 -30.01
CA PRO A 430 23.09 -28.99 -30.54
C PRO A 430 21.77 -28.82 -31.30
N GLY A 431 21.27 -29.86 -31.95
CA GLY A 431 19.98 -29.84 -32.65
C GLY A 431 18.77 -29.65 -31.71
N PHE A 432 18.78 -30.33 -30.56
CA PHE A 432 17.72 -30.19 -29.56
C PHE A 432 17.72 -28.79 -28.94
N TRP A 433 18.90 -28.26 -28.66
CA TRP A 433 19.05 -26.93 -28.03
C TRP A 433 18.93 -25.75 -29.00
N GLY A 434 18.77 -26.01 -30.31
CA GLY A 434 18.57 -24.98 -31.32
C GLY A 434 19.83 -24.18 -31.68
N VAL A 435 21.03 -24.69 -31.36
CA VAL A 435 22.32 -24.03 -31.65
C VAL A 435 23.10 -24.70 -32.81
N LYS A 436 22.50 -25.69 -33.48
CA LYS A 436 23.18 -26.39 -34.57
C LYS A 436 23.56 -25.47 -35.71
N HIS A 437 22.64 -24.62 -36.15
CA HIS A 437 22.89 -23.65 -37.22
C HIS A 437 24.02 -22.67 -36.86
N ASP A 438 24.07 -22.22 -35.59
CA ASP A 438 25.09 -21.30 -35.11
C ASP A 438 26.50 -21.93 -35.12
N LEU A 439 26.60 -23.24 -34.85
CA LEU A 439 27.86 -24.03 -34.97
C LEU A 439 28.28 -24.23 -36.42
N ASP A 440 27.35 -24.63 -37.31
CA ASP A 440 27.58 -24.80 -38.72
C ASP A 440 28.06 -23.48 -39.38
N GLU A 441 27.51 -22.35 -38.98
CA GLU A 441 27.92 -21.02 -39.42
C GLU A 441 29.33 -20.66 -38.93
N ALA A 442 29.68 -21.02 -37.70
CA ALA A 442 31.01 -20.78 -37.13
C ALA A 442 32.09 -21.61 -37.90
N GLU A 443 31.79 -22.88 -38.21
CA GLU A 443 32.68 -23.73 -39.00
C GLU A 443 32.89 -23.19 -40.41
N SER A 444 31.83 -22.82 -41.12
CA SER A 444 31.92 -22.23 -42.47
C SER A 444 32.75 -20.94 -42.52
N ARG A 445 32.65 -20.10 -41.46
CA ARG A 445 33.49 -18.89 -41.35
C ARG A 445 34.95 -19.19 -41.06
N ALA A 446 35.25 -20.28 -40.33
CA ALA A 446 36.60 -20.70 -40.06
C ALA A 446 37.28 -21.22 -41.34
N ASP A 447 36.57 -22.03 -42.12
CA ASP A 447 37.04 -22.54 -43.42
C ASP A 447 37.30 -21.43 -44.44
N ALA A 448 36.41 -20.45 -44.53
CA ALA A 448 36.59 -19.29 -45.40
C ALA A 448 37.79 -18.38 -45.01
N ARG A 449 38.17 -18.37 -43.72
CA ARG A 449 39.40 -17.69 -43.26
C ARG A 449 40.64 -18.51 -43.52
N GLY A 450 40.58 -19.83 -43.36
CA GLY A 450 41.70 -20.75 -43.66
C GLY A 450 42.09 -20.72 -45.12
N THR A 451 41.13 -20.71 -46.05
CA THR A 451 41.34 -20.63 -47.51
C THR A 451 41.96 -19.29 -47.96
N LYS A 452 41.66 -18.17 -47.28
CA LYS A 452 42.29 -16.86 -47.58
C LYS A 452 43.71 -16.73 -47.07
N GLY A 453 44.12 -17.49 -46.04
CA GLY A 453 45.50 -17.53 -45.53
C GLY A 453 46.45 -18.39 -46.37
N GLY A 454 45.92 -19.32 -47.16
CA GLY A 454 46.72 -20.19 -48.06
C GLY A 454 47.10 -19.58 -49.41
N VAL A 455 46.50 -18.47 -49.81
CA VAL A 455 46.73 -17.85 -51.15
C VAL A 455 47.74 -16.67 -51.06
N ALA A 456 48.25 -16.34 -49.91
CA ALA A 456 49.22 -15.22 -49.73
C ALA A 456 50.68 -15.66 -49.68
N HIS A 457 51.00 -16.94 -49.90
CA HIS A 457 52.34 -17.48 -49.97
C HIS A 457 52.49 -18.49 -51.18
N ALA A 458 52.16 -18.01 -52.37
CA ALA A 458 52.60 -18.66 -53.63
C ALA A 458 53.15 -17.60 -54.59
#